data_d3bad163348830b4c147a0c4dc0db7f4
#
_entry.id   d3bad163348830b4c147a0c4dc0db7f4
#
_cell.length_a   1.000
_cell.length_b   1.000
_cell.length_c   1.000
_cell.angle_alpha   90.00
_cell.angle_beta   90.00
_cell.angle_gamma   90.00
#
_symmetry.space_group_name_H-M   'P 1'
#
loop_
_entity.id
_entity.type
_entity.pdbx_description
1 polymer ?
#
loop_
_entity_poly.entity_id
_entity_poly.type
_entity_poly.pdbx_seq_one_letter_code
_entity_poly.pdbx_strand_id
1 'polypeptide(L)' 'VFTVAVDNTVSAVLHAIETGDWAEFAKLVHPYVHWTEDGTTTRGRTRVMALLSRHDATKPAASYELRDGQVYRWTS' A
#
# COMPACT_ATOMS: atom_id res chain seq x y z
N VAL A 1 2.05 -26.19 -11.08
CA VAL A 1 1.46 -25.46 -9.97
C VAL A 1 2.37 -24.35 -9.55
N PHE A 2 1.81 -23.25 -9.41
CA PHE A 2 2.53 -22.15 -8.85
C PHE A 2 1.65 -21.46 -7.82
N THR A 3 2.28 -21.00 -6.82
CA THR A 3 1.62 -20.18 -5.82
C THR A 3 1.47 -18.80 -6.42
N VAL A 4 0.30 -18.24 -6.29
CA VAL A 4 0.14 -16.83 -6.60
C VAL A 4 1.02 -16.09 -5.61
N ALA A 5 2.18 -15.73 -6.08
CA ALA A 5 3.09 -14.99 -5.24
C ALA A 5 2.49 -13.62 -5.00
N VAL A 6 2.44 -13.22 -3.74
CA VAL A 6 2.20 -11.83 -3.42
C VAL A 6 3.37 -11.07 -4.05
N ASP A 7 3.07 -10.03 -4.80
CA ASP A 7 4.11 -9.22 -5.42
C ASP A 7 5.07 -8.72 -4.33
N ASN A 8 6.37 -8.76 -4.62
CA ASN A 8 7.38 -8.33 -3.66
C ASN A 8 7.16 -6.89 -3.21
N THR A 9 6.65 -6.04 -4.11
CA THR A 9 6.34 -4.66 -3.78
C THR A 9 5.23 -4.57 -2.76
N VAL A 10 4.18 -5.39 -2.91
CA VAL A 10 3.07 -5.43 -1.95
C VAL A 10 3.54 -5.92 -0.59
N SER A 11 4.35 -6.97 -0.56
CA SER A 11 4.93 -7.47 0.69
C SER A 11 5.78 -6.42 1.37
N ALA A 12 6.58 -5.70 0.59
CA ALA A 12 7.43 -4.63 1.12
C ALA A 12 6.60 -3.47 1.67
N VAL A 13 5.50 -3.13 1.01
CA VAL A 13 4.58 -2.10 1.49
C VAL A 13 3.99 -2.48 2.84
N LEU A 14 3.50 -3.71 2.97
CA LEU A 14 2.93 -4.19 4.22
C LEU A 14 3.98 -4.19 5.34
N HIS A 15 5.19 -4.61 5.04
CA HIS A 15 6.28 -4.62 6.00
C HIS A 15 6.65 -3.20 6.44
N ALA A 16 6.68 -2.26 5.50
CA ALA A 16 6.97 -0.86 5.82
C ALA A 16 5.91 -0.27 6.74
N ILE A 17 4.64 -0.57 6.50
CA ILE A 17 3.54 -0.13 7.36
C ILE A 17 3.69 -0.73 8.76
N GLU A 18 3.96 -2.03 8.83
CA GLU A 18 4.06 -2.78 10.06
C GLU A 18 5.19 -2.27 10.94
N THR A 19 6.31 -1.90 10.33
CA THR A 19 7.49 -1.42 11.04
C THR A 19 7.52 0.09 11.20
N GLY A 20 6.59 0.80 10.58
CA GLY A 20 6.56 2.26 10.60
C GLY A 20 7.67 2.90 9.77
N ASP A 21 8.17 2.19 8.79
CA ASP A 21 9.22 2.70 7.90
C ASP A 21 8.60 3.51 6.76
N TRP A 22 8.20 4.72 7.06
CA TRP A 22 7.50 5.57 6.11
C TRP A 22 8.38 6.07 4.97
N ALA A 23 9.66 6.14 5.17
CA ALA A 23 10.59 6.48 4.10
C ALA A 23 10.60 5.40 3.02
N GLU A 24 10.60 4.14 3.42
CA GLU A 24 10.52 3.03 2.49
C GLU A 24 9.13 2.95 1.84
N PHE A 25 8.08 3.16 2.63
CA PHE A 25 6.71 3.23 2.11
C PHE A 25 6.61 4.26 0.98
N ALA A 26 7.20 5.43 1.16
CA ALA A 26 7.17 6.49 0.16
C ALA A 26 7.85 6.10 -1.15
N LYS A 27 8.85 5.23 -1.09
CA LYS A 27 9.53 4.73 -2.29
C LYS A 27 8.71 3.66 -3.03
N LEU A 28 7.90 2.93 -2.30
CA LEU A 28 7.14 1.79 -2.82
C LEU A 28 5.77 2.18 -3.36
N VAL A 29 5.28 3.35 -3.00
CA VAL A 29 3.93 3.81 -3.31
C VAL A 29 3.98 5.04 -4.21
N HIS A 30 3.17 5.02 -5.26
CA HIS A 30 3.10 6.13 -6.22
C HIS A 30 2.59 7.40 -5.54
N PRO A 31 3.12 8.60 -5.91
CA PRO A 31 2.65 9.87 -5.33
C PRO A 31 1.15 10.12 -5.49
N TYR A 32 0.55 9.56 -6.53
CA TYR A 32 -0.88 9.72 -6.82
C TYR A 32 -1.67 8.43 -6.54
N VAL A 33 -1.24 7.65 -5.58
CA VAL A 33 -1.87 6.39 -5.23
C VAL A 33 -3.34 6.56 -4.83
N HIS A 34 -4.15 5.57 -5.22
CA HIS A 34 -5.55 5.46 -4.80
C HIS A 34 -5.64 4.32 -3.80
N TRP A 35 -5.88 4.65 -2.56
CA TRP A 35 -5.89 3.68 -1.47
C TRP A 35 -7.31 3.51 -0.96
N THR A 36 -7.90 2.35 -1.19
CA THR A 36 -9.28 2.06 -0.81
C THR A 36 -9.31 1.06 0.33
N GLU A 37 -9.93 1.44 1.43
CA GLU A 37 -10.19 0.56 2.56
C GLU A 37 -11.65 0.74 3.00
N ASP A 38 -12.35 -0.38 3.17
CA ASP A 38 -13.74 -0.38 3.64
C ASP A 38 -14.64 0.57 2.85
N GLY A 39 -14.43 0.62 1.53
CA GLY A 39 -15.22 1.44 0.64
C GLY A 39 -14.83 2.91 0.59
N THR A 40 -13.82 3.31 1.35
CA THR A 40 -13.35 4.70 1.37
C THR A 40 -12.02 4.79 0.63
N THR A 41 -11.95 5.68 -0.35
CA THR A 41 -10.73 5.90 -1.13
C THR A 41 -10.02 7.15 -0.67
N THR A 42 -8.74 6.99 -0.34
CA THR A 42 -7.84 8.09 -0.03
C THR A 42 -6.88 8.26 -1.20
N ARG A 43 -6.77 9.46 -1.70
CA ARG A 43 -5.90 9.77 -2.84
C ARG A 43 -4.68 10.53 -2.38
N GLY A 44 -3.53 10.14 -2.94
CA GLY A 44 -2.28 10.82 -2.66
C GLY A 44 -1.49 10.16 -1.54
N ARG A 45 -0.21 9.93 -1.83
CA ARG A 45 0.68 9.22 -0.92
C ARG A 45 0.75 9.85 0.47
N THR A 46 0.85 11.17 0.53
CA THR A 46 0.96 11.88 1.79
C THR A 46 -0.27 11.66 2.67
N ARG A 47 -1.46 11.71 2.08
CA ARG A 47 -2.71 11.48 2.81
C ARG A 47 -2.83 10.04 3.26
N VAL A 48 -2.40 9.11 2.40
CA VAL A 48 -2.42 7.69 2.75
C VAL A 48 -1.47 7.41 3.91
N MET A 49 -0.28 7.99 3.90
CA MET A 49 0.66 7.86 5.00
C MET A 49 0.09 8.39 6.31
N ALA A 50 -0.56 9.53 6.26
CA ALA A 50 -1.21 10.10 7.44
C ALA A 50 -2.34 9.21 7.95
N LEU A 51 -3.12 8.63 7.04
CA LEU A 51 -4.18 7.69 7.40
C LEU A 51 -3.62 6.45 8.08
N LEU A 52 -2.63 5.83 7.47
CA LEU A 52 -2.07 4.56 7.93
C LEU A 52 -1.29 4.72 9.24
N SER A 53 -0.69 5.87 9.47
CA SER A 53 0.03 6.12 10.72
C SER A 53 -0.90 6.17 11.95
N ARG A 54 -2.20 6.29 11.74
CA ARG A 54 -3.20 6.30 12.80
C ARG A 54 -3.83 4.94 13.05
N HIS A 55 -3.52 3.95 12.20
CA HIS A 55 -4.12 2.62 12.30
C HIS A 55 -3.08 1.62 12.79
N ASP A 56 -3.52 0.73 13.69
CA ASP A 56 -2.64 -0.27 14.27
C ASP A 56 -2.47 -1.49 13.37
N ALA A 57 -3.35 -1.68 12.41
CA ALA A 57 -3.32 -2.83 11.54
C ALA A 57 -3.76 -2.46 10.14
N THR A 58 -3.08 -3.04 9.15
CA THR A 58 -3.43 -2.90 7.75
C THR A 58 -3.74 -4.27 7.17
N LYS A 59 -4.87 -4.37 6.49
CA LYS A 59 -5.26 -5.60 5.83
C LYS A 59 -4.47 -5.77 4.54
N PRO A 60 -4.14 -7.01 4.16
CA PRO A 60 -3.57 -7.26 2.84
C PRO A 60 -4.49 -6.77 1.74
N ALA A 61 -3.92 -6.34 0.63
CA ALA A 61 -4.70 -5.88 -0.50
C ALA A 61 -5.50 -7.05 -1.10
N ALA A 62 -6.80 -6.84 -1.31
CA ALA A 62 -7.61 -7.76 -2.09
C ALA A 62 -7.28 -7.63 -3.57
N SER A 63 -6.99 -6.41 -4.00
CA SER A 63 -6.48 -6.16 -5.34
C SER A 63 -5.54 -4.96 -5.32
N TYR A 64 -4.67 -4.90 -6.31
CA TYR A 64 -3.71 -3.81 -6.42
C TYR A 64 -3.29 -3.62 -7.87
N GLU A 65 -2.80 -2.43 -8.17
CA GLU A 65 -2.23 -2.11 -9.48
C GLU A 65 -0.89 -1.42 -9.24
N LEU A 66 0.11 -1.84 -10.01
CA LEU A 66 1.43 -1.22 -9.97
C LEU A 66 1.62 -0.32 -11.19
N ARG A 67 2.34 0.77 -10.99
CA ARG A 67 2.74 1.66 -12.07
C ARG A 67 4.17 2.09 -11.81
N ASP A 68 5.04 1.88 -12.79
CA ASP A 68 6.47 2.21 -12.67
C ASP A 68 7.13 1.53 -11.44
N GLY A 69 6.68 0.31 -11.12
CA GLY A 69 7.21 -0.43 -9.97
C GLY A 69 6.69 0.05 -8.62
N GLN A 70 5.72 0.94 -8.60
CA GLN A 70 5.12 1.46 -7.37
C GLN A 70 3.64 1.12 -7.31
N VAL A 71 3.12 0.98 -6.10
CA VAL A 71 1.69 0.73 -5.90
C VAL A 71 0.92 1.97 -6.31
N TYR A 72 0.08 1.83 -7.31
CA TYR A 72 -0.75 2.91 -7.83
C TYR A 72 -2.18 2.82 -7.32
N ARG A 73 -2.72 1.62 -7.17
CA ARG A 73 -4.03 1.37 -6.59
C ARG A 73 -3.93 0.25 -5.58
N TRP A 74 -4.66 0.40 -4.51
CA TRP A 74 -4.70 -0.59 -3.43
C TRP A 74 -6.14 -0.67 -2.94
N THR A 75 -6.70 -1.87 -2.92
CA THR A 75 -8.07 -2.09 -2.43
C THR A 75 -8.05 -3.23 -1.42
N SER A 76 -8.57 -2.97 -0.27
CA SER A 76 -8.68 -3.99 0.78
C SER A 76 -10.09 -4.08 1.35
#